data_7b8ea7e5ae316ce065174dd9e8626f91
#
_entry.id   7b8ea7e5ae316ce065174dd9e8626f91
#
_cell.length_a   1.000
_cell.length_b   1.000
_cell.length_c   1.000
_cell.angle_alpha   90.00
_cell.angle_beta   90.00
_cell.angle_gamma   90.00
#
_symmetry.space_group_name_H-M   'P 1'
#
loop_
_entity.id
_entity.type
_entity.pdbx_description
1 polymer ?
#
loop_
_entity_poly.entity_id
_entity_poly.type
_entity_poly.pdbx_seq_one_letter_code
_entity_poly.pdbx_strand_id
1 'polypeptide(L)'
;MSSSSHVSYPLDDDRYVSVLTIAGSDPSGGAGLQADLKTFSTLECYGMSVVTALTAQNTQGVQRLHSLPATFVREQLHSIFDDIHHVDAIKIGMLERKEIIDEVSAFLRQRQTLPPIVVDPVMFAKSGDQIMNDQAISYLRENILPLATILTPNLREACRLLGCDQTNNITEIAFQLLKLGPKAVLVKGADGCDCLVIEDEPTPIWIGEKSNWIETKNVHGSGCTFAAAIASFLARGDPLITAVQYAKVYITSAIRQGARYELGHGNGPVYHHRPSLTFIQDAWFFVRDIYNQIKQLKFLRELQDGTLPFEKFEFYITQDYLFLLDREQICIKLASQTPNDELKAVCQSMADASRSGMNTIFDKYNVKQPSPPLNKSSICAAYTEFLHHAANLNRLAGLVALIPCSLIYQKIGESLKSMSKPTTRPESYKLWIETYSNQGRRERVEQLLSVVNKAVSICLPDEVTLLKDIFKKSTQFEYDFWHDAY
;
A
#
# COMPACT_ATOMS: atom_id res chain seq x y z
N MET A 1 -10.74 45.10 -21.13
CA MET A 1 -9.54 44.61 -20.49
C MET A 1 -9.96 43.92 -19.20
N SER A 2 -10.18 42.62 -19.25
CA SER A 2 -10.57 41.82 -18.11
C SER A 2 -9.31 41.19 -17.52
N SER A 3 -8.94 41.60 -16.32
CA SER A 3 -7.85 41.02 -15.54
C SER A 3 -8.29 39.63 -15.05
N SER A 4 -7.74 38.57 -15.65
CA SER A 4 -7.80 37.23 -15.11
C SER A 4 -6.96 37.19 -13.84
N SER A 5 -7.63 37.11 -12.69
CA SER A 5 -6.99 36.85 -11.43
C SER A 5 -6.51 35.38 -11.45
N HIS A 6 -5.22 35.17 -11.69
CA HIS A 6 -4.59 33.88 -11.38
C HIS A 6 -4.61 33.69 -9.86
N VAL A 7 -5.39 32.74 -9.39
CA VAL A 7 -5.29 32.26 -8.00
C VAL A 7 -4.01 31.44 -7.95
N SER A 8 -2.93 32.04 -7.41
CA SER A 8 -1.73 31.29 -7.06
C SER A 8 -1.97 30.60 -5.72
N TYR A 9 -2.04 29.29 -5.72
CA TYR A 9 -1.94 28.48 -4.50
C TYR A 9 -0.45 28.39 -4.17
N PRO A 10 0.00 28.81 -2.98
CA PRO A 10 1.36 28.53 -2.53
C PRO A 10 1.41 27.05 -2.13
N LEU A 11 1.91 26.21 -3.02
CA LEU A 11 2.37 24.87 -2.69
C LEU A 11 3.87 24.99 -2.38
N ASP A 12 4.28 24.56 -1.22
CA ASP A 12 5.68 24.66 -0.75
C ASP A 12 6.66 23.73 -1.50
N ASP A 13 6.25 23.09 -2.58
CA ASP A 13 7.13 22.32 -3.48
C ASP A 13 6.42 22.06 -4.84
N ASP A 14 6.48 23.06 -5.75
CA ASP A 14 5.81 23.02 -7.08
C ASP A 14 6.55 22.12 -8.10
N ARG A 15 7.24 21.06 -7.67
CA ARG A 15 7.95 20.16 -8.57
C ARG A 15 7.26 18.80 -8.75
N TYR A 16 7.38 18.25 -9.94
CA TYR A 16 6.99 16.85 -10.16
C TYR A 16 7.89 15.87 -9.38
N VAL A 17 7.29 14.86 -8.76
CA VAL A 17 8.02 13.65 -8.36
C VAL A 17 8.35 12.89 -9.64
N SER A 18 9.63 12.72 -9.95
CA SER A 18 10.09 12.22 -11.24
C SER A 18 10.79 10.87 -11.13
N VAL A 19 10.47 9.96 -12.05
CA VAL A 19 11.04 8.61 -12.07
C VAL A 19 11.55 8.28 -13.47
N LEU A 20 12.79 7.81 -13.55
CA LEU A 20 13.40 7.37 -14.80
C LEU A 20 13.34 5.85 -14.91
N THR A 21 12.85 5.32 -16.04
CA THR A 21 13.07 3.90 -16.40
C THR A 21 14.16 3.79 -17.45
N ILE A 22 15.06 2.81 -17.25
CA ILE A 22 16.08 2.39 -18.23
C ILE A 22 15.75 0.96 -18.61
N ALA A 23 15.10 0.74 -19.78
CA ALA A 23 14.55 -0.55 -20.12
C ALA A 23 14.29 -0.72 -21.62
N GLY A 24 13.97 -1.94 -22.03
CA GLY A 24 13.49 -2.24 -23.36
C GLY A 24 12.02 -1.86 -23.57
N SER A 25 11.65 -1.68 -24.83
CA SER A 25 10.29 -1.35 -25.27
C SER A 25 9.50 -2.62 -25.61
N ASP A 26 8.27 -2.72 -25.10
CA ASP A 26 7.27 -3.72 -25.46
C ASP A 26 6.12 -3.07 -26.24
N PRO A 27 6.00 -3.28 -27.57
CA PRO A 27 4.97 -2.65 -28.40
C PRO A 27 3.54 -3.09 -28.03
N SER A 28 3.38 -4.24 -27.36
CA SER A 28 2.07 -4.66 -26.85
C SER A 28 1.62 -3.83 -25.64
N GLY A 29 2.54 -3.08 -25.04
CA GLY A 29 2.26 -2.17 -23.93
C GLY A 29 2.05 -2.87 -22.58
N GLY A 30 2.32 -4.17 -22.48
CA GLY A 30 2.09 -4.97 -21.27
C GLY A 30 3.28 -5.01 -20.31
N ALA A 31 4.50 -4.85 -20.82
CA ALA A 31 5.75 -4.91 -20.08
C ALA A 31 6.71 -3.79 -20.47
N GLY A 32 7.98 -3.89 -20.10
CA GLY A 32 9.04 -2.96 -20.42
C GLY A 32 8.72 -1.52 -20.01
N LEU A 33 9.34 -0.57 -20.73
CA LEU A 33 9.16 0.86 -20.43
C LEU A 33 7.68 1.32 -20.51
N GLN A 34 6.84 0.67 -21.32
CA GLN A 34 5.42 1.02 -21.41
C GLN A 34 4.65 0.68 -20.13
N ALA A 35 4.93 -0.47 -19.54
CA ALA A 35 4.38 -0.83 -18.23
C ALA A 35 4.89 0.10 -17.13
N ASP A 36 6.18 0.44 -17.18
CA ASP A 36 6.81 1.35 -16.22
C ASP A 36 6.16 2.75 -16.27
N LEU A 37 6.07 3.37 -17.45
CA LEU A 37 5.47 4.68 -17.64
C LEU A 37 4.00 4.74 -17.25
N LYS A 38 3.21 3.69 -17.58
CA LYS A 38 1.81 3.57 -17.12
C LYS A 38 1.74 3.51 -15.60
N THR A 39 2.64 2.77 -14.96
CA THR A 39 2.71 2.63 -13.50
C THR A 39 3.09 3.96 -12.86
N PHE A 40 4.11 4.65 -13.35
CA PHE A 40 4.53 5.97 -12.88
C PHE A 40 3.38 6.97 -12.95
N SER A 41 2.72 7.08 -14.11
CA SER A 41 1.56 7.96 -14.30
C SER A 41 0.41 7.63 -13.35
N THR A 42 0.12 6.34 -13.15
CA THR A 42 -0.94 5.88 -12.24
C THR A 42 -0.64 6.21 -10.77
N LEU A 43 0.64 6.19 -10.40
CA LEU A 43 1.11 6.54 -9.06
C LEU A 43 1.53 8.02 -8.91
N GLU A 44 1.06 8.86 -9.84
CA GLU A 44 1.22 10.33 -9.80
C GLU A 44 2.69 10.79 -9.88
N CYS A 45 3.54 10.02 -10.58
CA CYS A 45 4.91 10.39 -10.87
C CYS A 45 5.09 10.79 -12.34
N TYR A 46 5.95 11.77 -12.59
CA TYR A 46 6.39 12.12 -13.94
C TYR A 46 7.38 11.08 -14.44
N GLY A 47 6.97 10.28 -15.42
CA GLY A 47 7.78 9.17 -15.95
C GLY A 47 8.66 9.60 -17.13
N MET A 48 9.96 9.35 -17.01
CA MET A 48 10.95 9.50 -18.08
C MET A 48 11.47 8.14 -18.50
N SER A 49 12.03 8.02 -19.71
CA SER A 49 12.54 6.75 -20.20
C SER A 49 13.82 6.86 -21.02
N VAL A 50 14.74 5.92 -20.80
CA VAL A 50 15.87 5.59 -21.65
C VAL A 50 15.64 4.22 -22.25
N VAL A 51 15.57 4.15 -23.56
CA VAL A 51 15.29 2.94 -24.32
C VAL A 51 16.60 2.19 -24.55
N THR A 52 16.66 0.92 -24.13
CA THR A 52 17.84 0.06 -24.33
C THR A 52 17.72 -0.83 -25.57
N ALA A 53 16.51 -1.32 -25.83
CA ALA A 53 16.20 -2.17 -26.99
C ALA A 53 14.74 -2.02 -27.40
N LEU A 54 14.45 -2.34 -28.65
CA LEU A 54 13.10 -2.48 -29.19
C LEU A 54 12.77 -3.96 -29.37
N THR A 55 11.55 -4.36 -29.03
CA THR A 55 11.07 -5.70 -29.34
C THR A 55 9.94 -5.68 -30.36
N ALA A 56 9.86 -6.71 -31.20
CA ALA A 56 8.61 -7.11 -31.84
C ALA A 56 8.01 -8.19 -30.95
N GLN A 57 7.02 -7.81 -30.15
CA GLN A 57 6.47 -8.61 -29.06
C GLN A 57 4.95 -8.45 -28.98
N ASN A 58 4.27 -9.52 -28.57
CA ASN A 58 2.85 -9.53 -28.28
C ASN A 58 2.56 -10.47 -27.10
N THR A 59 1.28 -10.78 -26.84
CA THR A 59 0.88 -11.65 -25.71
C THR A 59 1.40 -13.10 -25.84
N GLN A 60 1.82 -13.52 -27.02
CA GLN A 60 2.34 -14.89 -27.28
C GLN A 60 3.86 -14.99 -27.08
N GLY A 61 4.61 -13.88 -27.15
CA GLY A 61 6.06 -13.87 -26.91
C GLY A 61 6.81 -12.81 -27.70
N VAL A 62 8.14 -12.88 -27.63
CA VAL A 62 9.08 -12.01 -28.36
C VAL A 62 9.45 -12.67 -29.70
N GLN A 63 9.06 -12.05 -30.82
CA GLN A 63 9.38 -12.52 -32.17
C GLN A 63 10.75 -12.02 -32.61
N ARG A 64 11.11 -10.79 -32.18
CA ARG A 64 12.41 -10.20 -32.55
C ARG A 64 12.81 -9.14 -31.53
N LEU A 65 14.11 -9.04 -31.26
CA LEU A 65 14.74 -8.02 -30.48
C LEU A 65 15.70 -7.21 -31.36
N HIS A 66 15.68 -5.90 -31.23
CA HIS A 66 16.59 -4.95 -31.86
C HIS A 66 17.26 -4.09 -30.79
N SER A 67 18.53 -4.36 -30.53
CA SER A 67 19.35 -3.61 -29.60
C SER A 67 19.64 -2.23 -30.14
N LEU A 68 19.57 -1.21 -29.28
CA LEU A 68 20.06 0.11 -29.64
C LEU A 68 21.60 0.18 -29.49
N PRO A 69 22.29 1.06 -30.25
CA PRO A 69 23.70 1.34 -29.99
C PRO A 69 23.91 1.83 -28.54
N ALA A 70 24.90 1.27 -27.85
CA ALA A 70 25.20 1.64 -26.47
C ALA A 70 25.53 3.15 -26.34
N THR A 71 26.18 3.73 -27.34
CA THR A 71 26.41 5.19 -27.44
C THR A 71 25.12 5.98 -27.46
N PHE A 72 24.07 5.51 -28.13
CA PHE A 72 22.78 6.19 -28.15
C PHE A 72 22.04 6.07 -26.81
N VAL A 73 22.22 4.98 -26.08
CA VAL A 73 21.72 4.85 -24.70
C VAL A 73 22.38 5.90 -23.80
N ARG A 74 23.69 6.10 -23.92
CA ARG A 74 24.42 7.16 -23.22
C ARG A 74 23.91 8.55 -23.59
N GLU A 75 23.69 8.81 -24.87
CA GLU A 75 23.16 10.10 -25.35
C GLU A 75 21.77 10.41 -24.76
N GLN A 76 20.88 9.41 -24.65
CA GLN A 76 19.58 9.55 -23.97
C GLN A 76 19.75 9.88 -22.48
N LEU A 77 20.69 9.23 -21.77
CA LEU A 77 21.00 9.53 -20.37
C LEU A 77 21.48 10.98 -20.20
N HIS A 78 22.44 11.42 -21.03
CA HIS A 78 22.91 12.80 -21.02
C HIS A 78 21.78 13.78 -21.29
N SER A 79 20.95 13.52 -22.31
CA SER A 79 19.83 14.38 -22.67
C SER A 79 18.86 14.63 -21.52
N ILE A 80 18.66 13.63 -20.66
CA ILE A 80 17.79 13.76 -19.48
C ILE A 80 18.53 14.49 -18.34
N PHE A 81 19.70 14.01 -17.95
CA PHE A 81 20.38 14.49 -16.75
C PHE A 81 21.08 15.84 -16.93
N ASP A 82 21.30 16.30 -18.15
CA ASP A 82 21.90 17.62 -18.44
C ASP A 82 20.85 18.75 -18.41
N ASP A 83 19.55 18.41 -18.54
CA ASP A 83 18.43 19.36 -18.54
C ASP A 83 17.53 19.23 -17.30
N ILE A 84 17.20 17.99 -16.93
CA ILE A 84 16.27 17.73 -15.83
C ILE A 84 17.04 17.66 -14.50
N HIS A 85 16.81 18.66 -13.64
CA HIS A 85 17.58 18.85 -12.41
C HIS A 85 17.34 17.78 -11.35
N HIS A 86 16.18 17.11 -11.36
CA HIS A 86 15.80 16.13 -10.33
C HIS A 86 15.26 14.85 -10.96
N VAL A 87 15.90 13.74 -10.62
CA VAL A 87 15.41 12.37 -10.83
C VAL A 87 15.30 11.76 -9.45
N ASP A 88 14.08 11.52 -8.97
CA ASP A 88 13.82 11.09 -7.58
C ASP A 88 13.98 9.59 -7.37
N ALA A 89 13.84 8.78 -8.44
CA ALA A 89 14.20 7.36 -8.44
C ALA A 89 14.51 6.88 -9.86
N ILE A 90 15.28 5.79 -9.95
CA ILE A 90 15.60 5.11 -11.21
C ILE A 90 15.11 3.66 -11.11
N LYS A 91 14.38 3.21 -12.13
CA LYS A 91 14.10 1.78 -12.34
C LYS A 91 14.94 1.27 -13.49
N ILE A 92 15.71 0.20 -13.28
CA ILE A 92 16.47 -0.49 -14.32
C ILE A 92 15.76 -1.81 -14.60
N GLY A 93 15.42 -2.02 -15.89
CA GLY A 93 14.85 -3.26 -16.40
C GLY A 93 15.81 -4.01 -17.31
N MET A 94 15.36 -4.37 -18.52
CA MET A 94 16.15 -5.13 -19.48
C MET A 94 17.33 -4.32 -20.03
N LEU A 95 18.56 -4.79 -19.81
CA LEU A 95 19.81 -4.24 -20.34
C LEU A 95 20.51 -5.19 -21.33
N GLU A 96 19.90 -6.19 -21.76
CA GLU A 96 20.15 -7.33 -22.69
C GLU A 96 21.62 -7.66 -23.05
N ARG A 97 22.57 -6.72 -23.08
CA ARG A 97 23.98 -6.96 -23.46
C ARG A 97 24.99 -6.09 -22.70
N LYS A 98 26.23 -6.57 -22.67
CA LYS A 98 27.36 -6.01 -21.95
C LYS A 98 27.58 -4.52 -22.22
N GLU A 99 27.61 -4.11 -23.49
CA GLU A 99 27.97 -2.76 -23.90
C GLU A 99 26.97 -1.72 -23.34
N ILE A 100 25.68 -2.09 -23.25
CA ILE A 100 24.65 -1.23 -22.64
C ILE A 100 24.82 -1.18 -21.12
N ILE A 101 25.15 -2.32 -20.48
CA ILE A 101 25.42 -2.37 -19.03
C ILE A 101 26.63 -1.50 -18.69
N ASP A 102 27.69 -1.56 -19.49
CA ASP A 102 28.91 -0.75 -19.29
C ASP A 102 28.58 0.76 -19.37
N GLU A 103 27.84 1.21 -20.38
CA GLU A 103 27.46 2.62 -20.54
C GLU A 103 26.56 3.11 -19.40
N VAL A 104 25.53 2.34 -19.04
CA VAL A 104 24.61 2.70 -17.94
C VAL A 104 25.37 2.76 -16.61
N SER A 105 26.16 1.75 -16.29
CA SER A 105 26.91 1.70 -15.05
C SER A 105 27.99 2.79 -14.96
N ALA A 106 28.72 3.06 -16.05
CA ALA A 106 29.73 4.13 -16.11
C ALA A 106 29.07 5.51 -15.92
N PHE A 107 27.93 5.74 -16.55
CA PHE A 107 27.19 6.97 -16.41
C PHE A 107 26.71 7.20 -14.97
N LEU A 108 26.14 6.19 -14.33
CA LEU A 108 25.65 6.29 -12.95
C LEU A 108 26.78 6.50 -11.96
N ARG A 109 27.92 5.79 -12.10
CA ARG A 109 29.09 5.96 -11.21
C ARG A 109 29.76 7.32 -11.26
N GLN A 110 29.57 8.08 -12.33
CA GLN A 110 30.10 9.44 -12.45
C GLN A 110 29.30 10.48 -11.64
N ARG A 111 28.12 10.09 -11.12
CA ARG A 111 27.26 11.00 -10.35
C ARG A 111 27.69 11.02 -8.88
N GLN A 112 27.77 12.24 -8.31
CA GLN A 112 28.15 12.40 -6.88
C GLN A 112 27.09 11.84 -5.93
N THR A 113 25.83 11.94 -6.31
CA THR A 113 24.68 11.39 -5.58
C THR A 113 23.76 10.66 -6.54
N LEU A 114 23.32 9.47 -6.12
CA LEU A 114 22.36 8.67 -6.87
C LEU A 114 21.02 8.66 -6.13
N PRO A 115 19.91 8.83 -6.83
CA PRO A 115 18.61 8.54 -6.27
C PRO A 115 18.45 7.04 -6.00
N PRO A 116 17.41 6.60 -5.29
CA PRO A 116 17.12 5.18 -5.15
C PRO A 116 17.05 4.46 -6.51
N ILE A 117 17.75 3.34 -6.62
CA ILE A 117 17.79 2.52 -7.85
C ILE A 117 17.11 1.18 -7.59
N VAL A 118 16.03 0.90 -8.33
CA VAL A 118 15.31 -0.38 -8.32
C VAL A 118 15.72 -1.19 -9.55
N VAL A 119 16.32 -2.36 -9.33
CA VAL A 119 16.78 -3.24 -10.40
C VAL A 119 15.84 -4.45 -10.52
N ASP A 120 15.11 -4.55 -11.64
CA ASP A 120 14.39 -5.76 -12.06
C ASP A 120 15.25 -6.49 -13.09
N PRO A 121 15.92 -7.61 -12.71
CA PRO A 121 16.94 -8.24 -13.55
C PRO A 121 16.30 -9.13 -14.62
N VAL A 122 15.63 -8.50 -15.59
CA VAL A 122 14.88 -9.19 -16.63
C VAL A 122 15.82 -9.99 -17.53
N MET A 123 15.84 -11.31 -17.36
CA MET A 123 16.67 -12.24 -18.13
C MET A 123 15.88 -13.09 -19.12
N PHE A 124 14.58 -13.23 -18.88
CA PHE A 124 13.68 -14.07 -19.63
C PHE A 124 12.41 -13.32 -20.01
N ALA A 125 11.94 -13.52 -21.24
CA ALA A 125 10.60 -13.13 -21.62
C ALA A 125 9.56 -13.98 -20.85
N LYS A 126 8.31 -13.51 -20.77
CA LYS A 126 7.22 -14.29 -20.15
C LYS A 126 6.93 -15.60 -20.90
N SER A 127 7.24 -15.66 -22.19
CA SER A 127 7.23 -16.89 -23.01
C SER A 127 8.28 -17.93 -22.61
N GLY A 128 9.27 -17.54 -21.79
CA GLY A 128 10.39 -18.39 -21.37
C GLY A 128 11.67 -18.19 -22.17
N ASP A 129 11.62 -17.41 -23.25
CA ASP A 129 12.78 -17.11 -24.09
C ASP A 129 13.85 -16.36 -23.31
N GLN A 130 15.11 -16.77 -23.43
CA GLN A 130 16.23 -16.06 -22.81
C GLN A 130 16.53 -14.78 -23.60
N ILE A 131 16.52 -13.65 -22.89
CA ILE A 131 16.80 -12.32 -23.45
C ILE A 131 18.25 -11.91 -23.19
N MET A 132 18.81 -12.30 -22.05
CA MET A 132 20.15 -11.91 -21.61
C MET A 132 21.08 -13.12 -21.62
N ASN A 133 22.25 -13.00 -22.28
CA ASN A 133 23.27 -14.06 -22.29
C ASN A 133 24.10 -14.06 -21.00
N ASP A 134 24.91 -15.12 -20.79
CA ASP A 134 25.68 -15.33 -19.57
C ASP A 134 26.72 -14.23 -19.33
N GLN A 135 27.32 -13.70 -20.39
CA GLN A 135 28.27 -12.59 -20.30
C GLN A 135 27.56 -11.33 -19.76
N ALA A 136 26.41 -10.99 -20.29
CA ALA A 136 25.63 -9.85 -19.81
C ALA A 136 25.17 -10.02 -18.34
N ILE A 137 24.82 -11.25 -17.94
CA ILE A 137 24.47 -11.57 -16.55
C ILE A 137 25.67 -11.33 -15.61
N SER A 138 26.89 -11.77 -15.97
CA SER A 138 28.10 -11.47 -15.17
C SER A 138 28.34 -9.97 -15.07
N TYR A 139 28.22 -9.23 -16.16
CA TYR A 139 28.37 -7.77 -16.14
C TYR A 139 27.31 -7.06 -15.32
N LEU A 140 26.06 -7.50 -15.37
CA LEU A 140 24.99 -6.99 -14.52
C LEU A 140 25.35 -7.16 -13.03
N ARG A 141 25.80 -8.36 -12.65
CA ARG A 141 26.24 -8.66 -11.26
C ARG A 141 27.33 -7.73 -10.77
N GLU A 142 28.36 -7.51 -11.59
CA GLU A 142 29.56 -6.78 -11.22
C GLU A 142 29.37 -5.26 -11.25
N ASN A 143 28.50 -4.76 -12.15
CA ASN A 143 28.46 -3.35 -12.47
C ASN A 143 27.15 -2.63 -12.07
N ILE A 144 26.01 -3.33 -12.04
CA ILE A 144 24.72 -2.74 -11.72
C ILE A 144 24.26 -3.10 -10.31
N LEU A 145 24.38 -4.38 -9.88
CA LEU A 145 23.87 -4.78 -8.58
C LEU A 145 24.47 -4.00 -7.41
N PRO A 146 25.79 -3.63 -7.39
CA PRO A 146 26.35 -2.80 -6.33
C PRO A 146 25.80 -1.36 -6.26
N LEU A 147 25.08 -0.90 -7.30
CA LEU A 147 24.43 0.41 -7.34
C LEU A 147 22.98 0.34 -6.87
N ALA A 148 22.40 -0.85 -6.76
CA ALA A 148 20.98 -1.04 -6.48
C ALA A 148 20.62 -0.71 -5.03
N THR A 149 19.61 0.11 -4.83
CA THR A 149 18.93 0.24 -3.55
C THR A 149 18.14 -1.03 -3.24
N ILE A 150 17.49 -1.60 -4.28
CA ILE A 150 16.80 -2.87 -4.17
C ILE A 150 16.85 -3.65 -5.48
N LEU A 151 17.11 -4.95 -5.37
CA LEU A 151 17.06 -5.93 -6.46
C LEU A 151 15.78 -6.77 -6.33
N THR A 152 15.03 -6.96 -7.44
CA THR A 152 13.70 -7.62 -7.41
C THR A 152 13.59 -8.84 -8.34
N PRO A 153 14.40 -9.89 -8.20
CA PRO A 153 14.35 -11.08 -9.06
C PRO A 153 13.15 -11.97 -8.72
N ASN A 154 12.64 -12.71 -9.70
CA ASN A 154 11.93 -13.94 -9.42
C ASN A 154 12.92 -15.09 -9.09
N LEU A 155 12.42 -16.23 -8.61
CA LEU A 155 13.29 -17.34 -8.16
C LEU A 155 14.21 -17.86 -9.28
N ARG A 156 13.73 -17.93 -10.52
CA ARG A 156 14.52 -18.36 -11.69
C ARG A 156 15.65 -17.38 -12.00
N GLU A 157 15.37 -16.09 -11.96
CA GLU A 157 16.38 -15.03 -12.15
C GLU A 157 17.39 -15.02 -11.00
N ALA A 158 16.92 -15.20 -9.77
CA ALA A 158 17.75 -15.27 -8.57
C ALA A 158 18.76 -16.42 -8.65
N CYS A 159 18.32 -17.63 -9.00
CA CYS A 159 19.21 -18.77 -9.20
C CYS A 159 20.19 -18.55 -10.35
N ARG A 160 19.74 -17.90 -11.43
CA ARG A 160 20.63 -17.58 -12.55
C ARG A 160 21.71 -16.57 -12.19
N LEU A 161 21.39 -15.57 -11.37
CA LEU A 161 22.37 -14.62 -10.82
C LEU A 161 23.43 -15.30 -9.95
N LEU A 162 23.04 -16.30 -9.17
CA LEU A 162 23.95 -17.01 -8.28
C LEU A 162 24.71 -18.16 -8.97
N GLY A 163 24.26 -18.60 -10.15
CA GLY A 163 24.78 -19.78 -10.84
C GLY A 163 24.46 -21.08 -10.09
N CYS A 164 23.31 -21.14 -9.40
CA CYS A 164 22.88 -22.31 -8.65
C CYS A 164 21.64 -22.97 -9.29
N ASP A 165 21.43 -24.24 -8.95
CA ASP A 165 20.19 -24.94 -9.27
C ASP A 165 19.01 -24.36 -8.47
N GLN A 166 17.78 -24.55 -8.98
CA GLN A 166 16.59 -24.12 -8.28
C GLN A 166 16.49 -24.84 -6.93
N THR A 167 16.40 -24.03 -5.87
CA THR A 167 16.19 -24.49 -4.49
C THR A 167 14.91 -23.87 -3.94
N ASN A 168 14.27 -24.55 -2.99
CA ASN A 168 13.06 -24.03 -2.32
C ASN A 168 13.39 -23.08 -1.16
N ASN A 169 14.68 -22.85 -0.85
CA ASN A 169 15.07 -21.95 0.22
C ASN A 169 15.23 -20.50 -0.26
N ILE A 170 14.10 -19.83 -0.46
CA ILE A 170 14.06 -18.42 -0.93
C ILE A 170 14.85 -17.50 0.00
N THR A 171 14.82 -17.72 1.31
CA THR A 171 15.54 -16.90 2.29
C THR A 171 17.05 -16.96 2.08
N GLU A 172 17.60 -18.16 1.91
CA GLU A 172 19.04 -18.35 1.67
C GLU A 172 19.49 -17.69 0.37
N ILE A 173 18.70 -17.87 -0.70
CA ILE A 173 18.93 -17.22 -2.00
C ILE A 173 18.96 -15.69 -1.83
N ALA A 174 17.99 -15.12 -1.11
CA ALA A 174 17.91 -13.68 -0.91
C ALA A 174 19.15 -13.14 -0.18
N PHE A 175 19.63 -13.80 0.87
CA PHE A 175 20.86 -13.43 1.57
C PHE A 175 22.12 -13.62 0.73
N GLN A 176 22.17 -14.63 -0.15
CA GLN A 176 23.30 -14.80 -1.07
C GLN A 176 23.34 -13.69 -2.12
N LEU A 177 22.18 -13.28 -2.65
CA LEU A 177 22.09 -12.16 -3.58
C LEU A 177 22.48 -10.82 -2.92
N LEU A 178 22.14 -10.62 -1.65
CA LEU A 178 22.52 -9.42 -0.90
C LEU A 178 24.05 -9.23 -0.88
N LYS A 179 24.82 -10.32 -0.80
CA LYS A 179 26.29 -10.28 -0.86
C LYS A 179 26.85 -9.82 -2.20
N LEU A 180 26.05 -9.72 -3.24
CA LEU A 180 26.44 -9.16 -4.54
C LEU A 180 26.39 -7.63 -4.58
N GLY A 181 26.05 -6.97 -3.47
CA GLY A 181 26.18 -5.54 -3.26
C GLY A 181 24.91 -4.68 -3.28
N PRO A 182 23.69 -5.18 -3.64
CA PRO A 182 22.50 -4.36 -3.46
C PRO A 182 22.20 -4.14 -1.98
N LYS A 183 21.61 -2.98 -1.61
CA LYS A 183 21.26 -2.68 -0.20
C LYS A 183 20.05 -3.51 0.29
N ALA A 184 19.22 -4.00 -0.62
CA ALA A 184 18.12 -4.89 -0.32
C ALA A 184 17.84 -5.84 -1.49
N VAL A 185 17.24 -6.99 -1.19
CA VAL A 185 16.80 -7.98 -2.19
C VAL A 185 15.39 -8.43 -1.87
N LEU A 186 14.52 -8.37 -2.87
CA LEU A 186 13.15 -8.88 -2.82
C LEU A 186 13.01 -10.05 -3.79
N VAL A 187 13.13 -11.27 -3.30
CA VAL A 187 12.89 -12.47 -4.12
C VAL A 187 11.38 -12.73 -4.22
N LYS A 188 10.86 -12.66 -5.45
CA LYS A 188 9.43 -12.88 -5.74
C LYS A 188 9.08 -14.37 -5.62
N GLY A 189 8.18 -14.71 -4.70
CA GLY A 189 7.70 -16.06 -4.48
C GLY A 189 6.61 -16.49 -5.48
N ALA A 190 6.50 -17.79 -5.71
CA ALA A 190 5.50 -18.37 -6.62
C ALA A 190 4.10 -18.46 -6.01
N ASP A 191 3.98 -18.29 -4.70
CA ASP A 191 2.75 -18.47 -3.92
C ASP A 191 2.13 -17.15 -3.41
N GLY A 192 2.59 -16.02 -3.94
CA GLY A 192 2.12 -14.70 -3.52
C GLY A 192 2.84 -14.11 -2.32
N CYS A 193 3.78 -14.84 -1.68
CA CYS A 193 4.64 -14.34 -0.63
C CYS A 193 6.04 -14.08 -1.16
N ASP A 194 6.54 -12.87 -1.00
CA ASP A 194 7.86 -12.45 -1.43
C ASP A 194 8.78 -12.31 -0.20
N CYS A 195 10.07 -12.65 -0.35
CA CYS A 195 11.06 -12.57 0.71
C CYS A 195 11.92 -11.32 0.52
N LEU A 196 11.82 -10.36 1.43
CA LEU A 196 12.64 -9.16 1.49
C LEU A 196 13.75 -9.33 2.53
N VAL A 197 14.99 -9.14 2.12
CA VAL A 197 16.15 -9.01 3.02
C VAL A 197 16.80 -7.66 2.79
N ILE A 198 17.32 -7.05 3.86
CA ILE A 198 17.91 -5.70 3.83
C ILE A 198 19.30 -5.80 4.48
N GLU A 199 20.25 -5.02 3.98
CA GLU A 199 21.59 -4.88 4.59
C GLU A 199 21.43 -4.50 6.07
N ASP A 200 22.26 -5.12 6.92
CA ASP A 200 22.24 -4.93 8.39
C ASP A 200 21.00 -5.46 9.14
N GLU A 201 20.00 -6.03 8.44
CA GLU A 201 18.84 -6.66 9.08
C GLU A 201 19.00 -8.19 9.10
N PRO A 202 19.08 -8.82 10.29
CA PRO A 202 19.38 -10.25 10.39
C PRO A 202 18.22 -11.17 10.01
N THR A 203 16.99 -10.64 9.91
CA THR A 203 15.77 -11.42 9.69
C THR A 203 15.07 -11.04 8.41
N PRO A 204 14.57 -12.02 7.62
CA PRO A 204 13.80 -11.71 6.43
C PRO A 204 12.43 -11.17 6.78
N ILE A 205 11.91 -10.28 5.93
CA ILE A 205 10.56 -9.73 6.01
C ILE A 205 9.73 -10.37 4.90
N TRP A 206 8.61 -10.99 5.27
CA TRP A 206 7.69 -11.58 4.31
C TRP A 206 6.65 -10.56 3.84
N ILE A 207 6.53 -10.40 2.53
CA ILE A 207 5.67 -9.41 1.89
C ILE A 207 4.55 -10.14 1.13
N GLY A 208 3.30 -9.85 1.49
CA GLY A 208 2.12 -10.49 0.91
C GLY A 208 1.64 -11.70 1.70
N GLU A 209 0.60 -12.36 1.21
CA GLU A 209 -0.04 -13.52 1.84
C GLU A 209 -0.42 -14.54 0.77
N LYS A 210 -0.29 -15.83 1.08
CA LYS A 210 -0.68 -16.93 0.17
C LYS A 210 -2.16 -16.89 -0.20
N SER A 211 -3.00 -16.45 0.72
CA SER A 211 -4.46 -16.26 0.51
C SER A 211 -4.79 -15.23 -0.58
N ASN A 212 -3.85 -14.36 -0.94
CA ASN A 212 -4.00 -13.36 -1.98
C ASN A 212 -3.54 -13.83 -3.36
N TRP A 213 -3.17 -15.10 -3.53
CA TRP A 213 -2.82 -15.68 -4.83
C TRP A 213 -4.00 -15.58 -5.80
N ILE A 214 -3.71 -15.16 -7.03
CA ILE A 214 -4.69 -15.00 -8.09
C ILE A 214 -4.30 -15.91 -9.25
N GLU A 215 -5.13 -16.90 -9.52
CA GLU A 215 -4.92 -17.80 -10.66
C GLU A 215 -5.39 -17.12 -11.94
N THR A 216 -4.43 -16.75 -12.81
CA THR A 216 -4.71 -16.10 -14.09
C THR A 216 -3.52 -16.22 -15.04
N LYS A 217 -3.80 -16.24 -16.36
CA LYS A 217 -2.79 -16.10 -17.41
C LYS A 217 -2.33 -14.63 -17.62
N ASN A 218 -3.06 -13.67 -17.07
CA ASN A 218 -2.85 -12.23 -17.28
C ASN A 218 -1.83 -11.66 -16.30
N VAL A 219 -0.59 -12.09 -16.44
CA VAL A 219 0.55 -11.70 -15.61
C VAL A 219 1.72 -11.11 -16.40
N HIS A 220 1.48 -10.80 -17.69
CA HIS A 220 2.51 -10.16 -18.53
C HIS A 220 2.83 -8.77 -17.98
N GLY A 221 4.13 -8.50 -17.78
CA GLY A 221 4.64 -7.26 -17.20
C GLY A 221 4.48 -7.11 -15.69
N SER A 222 4.00 -8.13 -14.97
CA SER A 222 3.84 -8.04 -13.51
C SER A 222 5.15 -7.71 -12.77
N GLY A 223 6.30 -8.25 -13.21
CA GLY A 223 7.62 -7.92 -12.65
C GLY A 223 7.99 -6.45 -12.85
N CYS A 224 7.92 -5.98 -14.11
CA CYS A 224 8.17 -4.58 -14.45
C CYS A 224 7.26 -3.63 -13.68
N THR A 225 5.96 -3.91 -13.64
CA THR A 225 4.97 -3.12 -12.91
C THR A 225 5.26 -3.07 -11.41
N PHE A 226 5.66 -4.18 -10.80
CA PHE A 226 6.00 -4.23 -9.39
C PHE A 226 7.27 -3.41 -9.08
N ALA A 227 8.34 -3.57 -9.87
CA ALA A 227 9.56 -2.79 -9.71
C ALA A 227 9.33 -1.29 -9.96
N ALA A 228 8.53 -0.94 -10.98
CA ALA A 228 8.15 0.44 -11.26
C ALA A 228 7.33 1.07 -10.12
N ALA A 229 6.43 0.31 -9.50
CA ALA A 229 5.67 0.77 -8.34
C ALA A 229 6.58 1.01 -7.12
N ILE A 230 7.56 0.12 -6.85
CA ILE A 230 8.56 0.33 -5.79
C ILE A 230 9.33 1.63 -6.06
N ALA A 231 9.78 1.85 -7.31
CA ALA A 231 10.51 3.07 -7.68
C ALA A 231 9.65 4.33 -7.49
N SER A 232 8.36 4.28 -7.83
CA SER A 232 7.41 5.39 -7.62
C SER A 232 7.26 5.76 -6.14
N PHE A 233 7.09 4.76 -5.26
CA PHE A 233 6.95 5.01 -3.82
C PHE A 233 8.26 5.52 -3.19
N LEU A 234 9.42 4.99 -3.60
CA LEU A 234 10.72 5.51 -3.16
C LEU A 234 10.94 6.95 -3.63
N ALA A 235 10.56 7.28 -4.86
CA ALA A 235 10.62 8.64 -5.39
C ALA A 235 9.78 9.64 -4.58
N ARG A 236 8.66 9.19 -4.01
CA ARG A 236 7.77 9.96 -3.13
C ARG A 236 8.31 10.10 -1.70
N GLY A 237 9.46 9.51 -1.39
CA GLY A 237 10.08 9.56 -0.07
C GLY A 237 9.62 8.47 0.91
N ASP A 238 8.84 7.49 0.46
CA ASP A 238 8.43 6.38 1.33
C ASP A 238 9.64 5.54 1.76
N PRO A 239 9.72 5.10 3.03
CA PRO A 239 10.73 4.16 3.48
C PRO A 239 10.69 2.86 2.68
N LEU A 240 11.84 2.20 2.48
CA LEU A 240 11.98 1.03 1.61
C LEU A 240 10.95 -0.07 1.89
N ILE A 241 10.76 -0.46 3.14
CA ILE A 241 9.80 -1.51 3.53
C ILE A 241 8.38 -1.09 3.15
N THR A 242 8.02 0.15 3.43
CA THR A 242 6.72 0.74 3.10
C THR A 242 6.49 0.78 1.58
N ALA A 243 7.50 1.23 0.83
CA ALA A 243 7.45 1.27 -0.64
C ALA A 243 7.21 -0.12 -1.25
N VAL A 244 7.89 -1.15 -0.74
CA VAL A 244 7.70 -2.55 -1.18
C VAL A 244 6.29 -3.06 -0.82
N GLN A 245 5.81 -2.77 0.38
CA GLN A 245 4.46 -3.17 0.81
C GLN A 245 3.38 -2.52 -0.05
N TYR A 246 3.50 -1.24 -0.32
CA TYR A 246 2.57 -0.48 -1.15
C TYR A 246 2.58 -0.96 -2.60
N ALA A 247 3.76 -1.19 -3.15
CA ALA A 247 3.90 -1.77 -4.48
C ALA A 247 3.28 -3.18 -4.56
N LYS A 248 3.39 -4.00 -3.50
CA LYS A 248 2.74 -5.32 -3.43
C LYS A 248 1.22 -5.23 -3.46
N VAL A 249 0.63 -4.28 -2.75
CA VAL A 249 -0.82 -4.03 -2.79
C VAL A 249 -1.24 -3.60 -4.20
N TYR A 250 -0.50 -2.67 -4.81
CA TYR A 250 -0.77 -2.19 -6.16
C TYR A 250 -0.72 -3.32 -7.19
N ILE A 251 0.37 -4.10 -7.23
CA ILE A 251 0.50 -5.19 -8.22
C ILE A 251 -0.54 -6.29 -8.00
N THR A 252 -0.86 -6.65 -6.77
CA THR A 252 -1.90 -7.64 -6.46
C THR A 252 -3.26 -7.18 -6.99
N SER A 253 -3.59 -5.90 -6.82
CA SER A 253 -4.81 -5.31 -7.37
C SER A 253 -4.79 -5.28 -8.90
N ALA A 254 -3.66 -4.90 -9.51
CA ALA A 254 -3.49 -4.85 -10.96
C ALA A 254 -3.65 -6.24 -11.61
N ILE A 255 -3.11 -7.31 -10.98
CA ILE A 255 -3.31 -8.70 -11.42
C ILE A 255 -4.79 -9.10 -11.28
N ARG A 256 -5.42 -8.84 -10.13
CA ARG A 256 -6.82 -9.18 -9.85
C ARG A 256 -7.77 -8.53 -10.85
N GLN A 257 -7.53 -7.29 -11.21
CA GLN A 257 -8.36 -6.59 -12.20
C GLN A 257 -8.02 -7.05 -13.62
N GLY A 258 -6.74 -7.21 -13.97
CA GLY A 258 -6.30 -7.72 -15.25
C GLY A 258 -6.87 -9.10 -15.59
N ALA A 259 -7.09 -9.94 -14.56
CA ALA A 259 -7.67 -11.28 -14.72
C ALA A 259 -9.07 -11.29 -15.37
N ARG A 260 -9.78 -10.15 -15.35
CA ARG A 260 -11.14 -10.01 -15.89
C ARG A 260 -11.18 -9.71 -17.40
N TYR A 261 -10.04 -9.34 -17.98
CA TYR A 261 -9.97 -8.88 -19.36
C TYR A 261 -9.26 -9.91 -20.23
N GLU A 262 -9.66 -9.99 -21.48
CA GLU A 262 -8.97 -10.76 -22.49
C GLU A 262 -8.31 -9.81 -23.50
N LEU A 263 -6.99 -9.96 -23.65
CA LEU A 263 -6.21 -9.21 -24.63
C LEU A 263 -5.23 -10.16 -25.34
N GLY A 264 -5.50 -10.42 -26.58
CA GLY A 264 -4.70 -11.35 -27.40
C GLY A 264 -4.86 -12.82 -27.02
N HIS A 265 -4.10 -13.70 -27.63
CA HIS A 265 -4.24 -15.16 -27.51
C HIS A 265 -3.28 -15.80 -26.49
N GLY A 266 -2.31 -15.05 -25.98
CA GLY A 266 -1.30 -15.51 -25.01
C GLY A 266 -1.51 -15.01 -23.60
N ASN A 267 -0.40 -14.70 -22.93
CA ASN A 267 -0.42 -14.11 -21.58
C ASN A 267 -0.85 -12.64 -21.65
N GLY A 268 -2.03 -12.33 -21.13
CA GLY A 268 -2.53 -10.96 -21.08
C GLY A 268 -1.76 -10.10 -20.05
N PRO A 269 -1.80 -8.76 -20.20
CA PRO A 269 -1.14 -7.85 -19.27
C PRO A 269 -1.91 -7.70 -17.95
N VAL A 270 -1.20 -7.24 -16.95
CA VAL A 270 -1.83 -6.70 -15.72
C VAL A 270 -2.57 -5.40 -16.05
N TYR A 271 -3.52 -5.00 -15.20
CA TYR A 271 -4.28 -3.77 -15.36
C TYR A 271 -3.51 -2.59 -14.73
N HIS A 272 -2.82 -1.80 -15.57
CA HIS A 272 -1.94 -0.73 -15.09
C HIS A 272 -2.68 0.53 -14.63
N HIS A 273 -3.92 0.72 -15.08
CA HIS A 273 -4.68 1.90 -14.65
C HIS A 273 -4.89 1.86 -13.14
N ARG A 274 -5.03 3.03 -12.55
CA ARG A 274 -5.38 3.12 -11.14
C ARG A 274 -6.52 2.12 -10.92
N PRO A 275 -6.34 1.11 -10.09
CA PRO A 275 -7.47 0.28 -9.72
C PRO A 275 -8.56 1.26 -9.32
N SER A 276 -9.79 1.05 -9.76
CA SER A 276 -10.90 1.75 -9.15
C SER A 276 -11.00 1.24 -7.71
N LEU A 277 -10.01 1.66 -6.90
CA LEU A 277 -10.09 1.47 -5.47
C LEU A 277 -11.36 2.21 -5.08
N THR A 278 -12.21 1.54 -4.37
CA THR A 278 -13.28 2.26 -3.70
C THR A 278 -12.62 3.31 -2.79
N PHE A 279 -13.31 4.39 -2.51
CA PHE A 279 -12.80 5.43 -1.62
C PHE A 279 -12.19 4.84 -0.33
N ILE A 280 -12.87 3.85 0.26
CA ILE A 280 -12.40 3.21 1.50
C ILE A 280 -11.08 2.45 1.31
N GLN A 281 -10.92 1.74 0.19
CA GLN A 281 -9.66 1.03 -0.10
C GLN A 281 -8.50 2.00 -0.27
N ASP A 282 -8.76 3.13 -0.92
CA ASP A 282 -7.78 4.19 -1.12
C ASP A 282 -7.46 4.90 0.21
N ALA A 283 -8.47 5.34 0.97
CA ALA A 283 -8.27 5.95 2.28
C ALA A 283 -7.57 5.00 3.28
N TRP A 284 -7.92 3.71 3.28
CA TRP A 284 -7.26 2.69 4.10
C TRP A 284 -5.78 2.53 3.79
N PHE A 285 -5.41 2.66 2.52
CA PHE A 285 -4.02 2.64 2.09
C PHE A 285 -3.19 3.73 2.79
N PHE A 286 -3.70 4.95 2.87
CA PHE A 286 -3.01 6.08 3.51
C PHE A 286 -2.93 6.03 5.04
N VAL A 287 -3.75 5.22 5.70
CA VAL A 287 -3.75 5.11 7.17
C VAL A 287 -3.16 3.80 7.68
N ARG A 288 -2.62 2.98 6.80
CA ARG A 288 -2.14 1.64 7.12
C ARG A 288 -1.03 1.65 8.17
N ASP A 289 -0.17 2.66 8.15
CA ASP A 289 0.92 2.80 9.12
C ASP A 289 0.38 3.13 10.51
N ILE A 290 -0.61 4.01 10.60
CA ILE A 290 -1.31 4.30 11.86
C ILE A 290 -1.97 3.03 12.39
N TYR A 291 -2.66 2.27 11.54
CA TYR A 291 -3.26 0.99 11.91
C TYR A 291 -2.21 -0.04 12.38
N ASN A 292 -1.04 -0.09 11.75
CA ASN A 292 0.05 -0.96 12.20
C ASN A 292 0.60 -0.53 13.57
N GLN A 293 0.70 0.77 13.83
CA GLN A 293 1.05 1.30 15.16
C GLN A 293 -0.02 0.95 16.20
N ILE A 294 -1.32 1.06 15.86
CA ILE A 294 -2.42 0.64 16.73
C ILE A 294 -2.25 -0.81 17.18
N LYS A 295 -1.96 -1.74 16.26
CA LYS A 295 -1.74 -3.16 16.59
C LYS A 295 -0.58 -3.41 17.57
N GLN A 296 0.38 -2.47 17.63
CA GLN A 296 1.54 -2.56 18.51
C GLN A 296 1.32 -1.88 19.87
N LEU A 297 0.18 -1.23 20.09
CA LEU A 297 -0.12 -0.58 21.36
C LEU A 297 -0.12 -1.59 22.52
N LYS A 298 0.46 -1.17 23.62
CA LYS A 298 0.61 -2.01 24.82
C LYS A 298 -0.74 -2.45 25.36
N PHE A 299 -1.74 -1.55 25.34
CA PHE A 299 -3.12 -1.87 25.70
C PHE A 299 -3.66 -3.09 24.97
N LEU A 300 -3.54 -3.15 23.63
CA LEU A 300 -4.07 -4.23 22.82
C LEU A 300 -3.28 -5.54 22.98
N ARG A 301 -1.96 -5.45 23.15
CA ARG A 301 -1.11 -6.63 23.41
C ARG A 301 -1.43 -7.25 24.77
N GLU A 302 -1.51 -6.44 25.81
CA GLU A 302 -1.82 -6.93 27.15
C GLU A 302 -3.27 -7.40 27.27
N LEU A 303 -4.23 -6.79 26.56
CA LEU A 303 -5.60 -7.30 26.44
C LEU A 303 -5.62 -8.68 25.76
N GLN A 304 -4.82 -8.86 24.71
CA GLN A 304 -4.66 -10.13 24.03
C GLN A 304 -4.09 -11.20 24.96
N ASP A 305 -3.05 -10.88 25.73
CA ASP A 305 -2.35 -11.82 26.60
C ASP A 305 -3.08 -12.04 27.92
N GLY A 306 -4.11 -11.22 28.22
CA GLY A 306 -4.87 -11.25 29.45
C GLY A 306 -4.16 -10.61 30.64
N THR A 307 -3.11 -9.83 30.40
CA THR A 307 -2.26 -9.18 31.41
C THR A 307 -2.55 -7.70 31.58
N LEU A 308 -3.46 -7.12 30.80
CA LEU A 308 -3.87 -5.71 30.93
C LEU A 308 -4.37 -5.45 32.35
N PRO A 309 -3.88 -4.43 33.07
CA PRO A 309 -4.44 -4.02 34.36
C PRO A 309 -5.93 -3.65 34.22
N PHE A 310 -6.76 -4.18 35.11
CA PHE A 310 -8.20 -4.03 34.99
C PHE A 310 -8.66 -2.55 35.10
N GLU A 311 -7.98 -1.74 35.89
CA GLU A 311 -8.24 -0.30 36.02
C GLU A 311 -8.10 0.45 34.69
N LYS A 312 -7.15 0.03 33.83
CA LYS A 312 -6.97 0.60 32.49
C LYS A 312 -8.11 0.19 31.57
N PHE A 313 -8.58 -1.04 31.68
CA PHE A 313 -9.75 -1.50 30.96
C PHE A 313 -11.04 -0.79 31.43
N GLU A 314 -11.22 -0.57 32.75
CA GLU A 314 -12.34 0.21 33.30
C GLU A 314 -12.33 1.66 32.81
N PHE A 315 -11.16 2.28 32.80
CA PHE A 315 -11.00 3.63 32.25
C PHE A 315 -11.41 3.67 30.78
N TYR A 316 -10.87 2.75 29.98
CA TYR A 316 -11.21 2.64 28.57
C TYR A 316 -12.73 2.46 28.35
N ILE A 317 -13.37 1.54 29.07
CA ILE A 317 -14.82 1.28 28.96
C ILE A 317 -15.63 2.54 29.35
N THR A 318 -15.18 3.29 30.34
CA THR A 318 -15.82 4.54 30.74
C THR A 318 -15.72 5.61 29.64
N GLN A 319 -14.55 5.74 29.01
CA GLN A 319 -14.36 6.67 27.89
C GLN A 319 -15.12 6.23 26.63
N ASP A 320 -15.20 4.92 26.35
CA ASP A 320 -15.98 4.36 25.24
C ASP A 320 -17.49 4.63 25.45
N TYR A 321 -18.01 4.50 26.68
CA TYR A 321 -19.38 4.92 27.02
C TYR A 321 -19.65 6.39 26.68
N LEU A 322 -18.75 7.30 27.07
CA LEU A 322 -18.88 8.73 26.80
C LEU A 322 -18.76 9.05 25.29
N PHE A 323 -17.91 8.33 24.59
CA PHE A 323 -17.79 8.40 23.12
C PHE A 323 -19.07 7.94 22.42
N LEU A 324 -19.68 6.84 22.87
CA LEU A 324 -20.92 6.30 22.30
C LEU A 324 -22.11 7.25 22.46
N LEU A 325 -22.16 8.08 23.52
CA LEU A 325 -23.17 9.13 23.69
C LEU A 325 -23.14 10.14 22.55
N ASP A 326 -21.95 10.69 22.24
CA ASP A 326 -21.82 11.64 21.13
C ASP A 326 -22.05 10.97 19.77
N ARG A 327 -21.53 9.75 19.59
CA ARG A 327 -21.69 8.99 18.36
C ARG A 327 -23.17 8.75 18.05
N GLU A 328 -23.99 8.42 19.04
CA GLU A 328 -25.45 8.28 18.87
C GLU A 328 -26.07 9.59 18.37
N GLN A 329 -25.78 10.71 19.03
CA GLN A 329 -26.32 12.03 18.65
C GLN A 329 -25.91 12.42 17.23
N ILE A 330 -24.66 12.20 16.85
CA ILE A 330 -24.14 12.45 15.51
C ILE A 330 -24.87 11.60 14.49
N CYS A 331 -25.06 10.30 14.75
CA CYS A 331 -25.76 9.39 13.84
C CYS A 331 -27.25 9.78 13.66
N ILE A 332 -27.94 10.17 14.73
CA ILE A 332 -29.34 10.68 14.67
C ILE A 332 -29.40 11.95 13.81
N LYS A 333 -28.47 12.89 14.03
CA LYS A 333 -28.38 14.11 13.23
C LYS A 333 -28.17 13.81 11.75
N LEU A 334 -27.20 12.94 11.42
CA LEU A 334 -26.92 12.56 10.04
C LEU A 334 -28.12 11.84 9.39
N ALA A 335 -28.85 11.00 10.13
CA ALA A 335 -30.06 10.35 9.67
C ALA A 335 -31.18 11.37 9.33
N SER A 336 -31.34 12.43 10.14
CA SER A 336 -32.36 13.46 9.91
C SER A 336 -32.08 14.34 8.69
N GLN A 337 -30.81 14.51 8.32
CA GLN A 337 -30.38 15.34 7.19
C GLN A 337 -30.32 14.59 5.85
N THR A 338 -30.64 13.31 5.84
CA THR A 338 -30.42 12.43 4.69
C THR A 338 -31.74 12.14 3.97
N PRO A 339 -31.91 12.60 2.72
CA PRO A 339 -33.08 12.24 1.89
C PRO A 339 -32.98 10.83 1.30
N ASN A 340 -31.80 10.21 1.30
CA ASN A 340 -31.56 8.89 0.71
C ASN A 340 -31.85 7.80 1.75
N ASP A 341 -32.72 6.87 1.41
CA ASP A 341 -33.16 5.80 2.32
C ASP A 341 -32.02 4.86 2.76
N GLU A 342 -31.06 4.52 1.89
CA GLU A 342 -29.92 3.67 2.23
C GLU A 342 -28.98 4.34 3.26
N LEU A 343 -28.63 5.60 3.04
CA LEU A 343 -27.78 6.37 3.97
C LEU A 343 -28.47 6.59 5.31
N LYS A 344 -29.76 6.91 5.28
CA LYS A 344 -30.58 7.08 6.48
C LYS A 344 -30.63 5.80 7.31
N ALA A 345 -30.90 4.68 6.66
CA ALA A 345 -30.95 3.36 7.31
C ALA A 345 -29.62 3.00 7.99
N VAL A 346 -28.49 3.27 7.33
CA VAL A 346 -27.16 3.04 7.91
C VAL A 346 -26.92 3.94 9.13
N CYS A 347 -27.23 5.23 9.04
CA CYS A 347 -27.10 6.15 10.19
C CYS A 347 -27.96 5.71 11.36
N GLN A 348 -29.21 5.30 11.11
CA GLN A 348 -30.12 4.80 12.15
C GLN A 348 -29.57 3.51 12.79
N SER A 349 -29.12 2.56 12.00
CA SER A 349 -28.50 1.32 12.50
C SER A 349 -27.26 1.61 13.39
N MET A 350 -26.46 2.61 13.02
CA MET A 350 -25.30 3.05 13.82
C MET A 350 -25.74 3.70 15.13
N ALA A 351 -26.80 4.50 15.13
CA ALA A 351 -27.38 5.11 16.34
C ALA A 351 -27.92 4.04 17.29
N ASP A 352 -28.69 3.09 16.76
CA ASP A 352 -29.25 1.99 17.56
C ASP A 352 -28.17 1.09 18.15
N ALA A 353 -27.10 0.82 17.38
CA ALA A 353 -25.93 0.10 17.88
C ALA A 353 -25.20 0.84 19.01
N SER A 354 -25.07 2.18 18.91
CA SER A 354 -24.47 2.99 19.98
C SER A 354 -25.33 2.95 21.24
N ARG A 355 -26.63 3.13 21.11
CA ARG A 355 -27.60 3.06 22.22
C ARG A 355 -27.59 1.70 22.89
N SER A 356 -27.62 0.61 22.12
CA SER A 356 -27.55 -0.74 22.66
C SER A 356 -26.22 -1.00 23.38
N GLY A 357 -25.10 -0.50 22.83
CA GLY A 357 -23.78 -0.57 23.47
C GLY A 357 -23.78 0.13 24.82
N MET A 358 -24.22 1.39 24.89
CA MET A 358 -24.27 2.18 26.14
C MET A 358 -25.11 1.51 27.22
N ASN A 359 -26.26 0.96 26.87
CA ASN A 359 -27.17 0.34 27.82
C ASN A 359 -26.62 -0.92 28.49
N THR A 360 -25.61 -1.55 27.89
CA THR A 360 -25.08 -2.85 28.36
C THR A 360 -23.60 -2.84 28.68
N ILE A 361 -22.85 -1.78 28.36
CA ILE A 361 -21.39 -1.79 28.36
C ILE A 361 -20.78 -2.13 29.74
N PHE A 362 -21.30 -1.57 30.81
CA PHE A 362 -20.79 -1.77 32.16
C PHE A 362 -21.09 -3.19 32.67
N ASP A 363 -22.34 -3.65 32.53
CA ASP A 363 -22.76 -5.00 32.94
C ASP A 363 -22.05 -6.06 32.09
N LYS A 364 -21.99 -5.84 30.79
CA LYS A 364 -21.38 -6.77 29.83
C LYS A 364 -19.92 -7.08 30.13
N TYR A 365 -19.17 -6.06 30.54
CA TYR A 365 -17.74 -6.21 30.80
C TYR A 365 -17.41 -6.32 32.29
N ASN A 366 -18.43 -6.42 33.15
CA ASN A 366 -18.29 -6.47 34.59
C ASN A 366 -17.46 -5.29 35.15
N VAL A 367 -17.73 -4.10 34.62
CA VAL A 367 -17.13 -2.84 35.05
C VAL A 367 -18.12 -2.09 35.90
N LYS A 368 -17.68 -1.59 37.04
CA LYS A 368 -18.55 -0.78 37.93
C LYS A 368 -18.93 0.53 37.23
N GLN A 369 -20.23 0.77 37.09
CA GLN A 369 -20.68 2.04 36.54
C GLN A 369 -20.23 3.20 37.46
N PRO A 370 -19.43 4.14 36.93
CA PRO A 370 -18.92 5.25 37.73
C PRO A 370 -20.04 6.25 38.09
N SER A 371 -19.90 6.90 39.22
CA SER A 371 -20.89 7.91 39.68
C SER A 371 -20.75 9.23 38.89
N PRO A 372 -21.86 9.85 38.47
CA PRO A 372 -21.81 11.17 37.83
C PRO A 372 -21.23 12.27 38.77
N PRO A 373 -20.60 13.32 38.20
CA PRO A 373 -20.42 13.60 36.78
C PRO A 373 -19.27 12.80 36.16
N LEU A 374 -19.48 12.23 34.95
CA LEU A 374 -18.46 11.60 34.19
C LEU A 374 -17.75 12.62 33.29
N ASN A 375 -16.43 12.64 33.35
CA ASN A 375 -15.62 13.53 32.51
C ASN A 375 -14.92 12.77 31.40
N LYS A 376 -15.00 13.30 30.19
CA LYS A 376 -14.18 12.83 29.08
C LYS A 376 -12.71 13.14 29.36
N SER A 377 -11.82 12.22 28.97
CA SER A 377 -10.41 12.54 28.87
C SER A 377 -10.19 13.62 27.78
N SER A 378 -9.03 14.25 27.77
CA SER A 378 -8.69 15.26 26.77
C SER A 378 -8.79 14.71 25.34
N ILE A 379 -8.39 13.46 25.14
CA ILE A 379 -8.45 12.76 23.84
C ILE A 379 -9.89 12.43 23.46
N CYS A 380 -10.68 11.85 24.38
CA CYS A 380 -12.09 11.56 24.13
C CYS A 380 -12.88 12.84 23.78
N ALA A 381 -12.63 13.96 24.48
CA ALA A 381 -13.24 15.25 24.21
C ALA A 381 -12.84 15.77 22.81
N ALA A 382 -11.54 15.79 22.48
CA ALA A 382 -11.05 16.27 21.19
C ALA A 382 -11.57 15.41 20.02
N TYR A 383 -11.64 14.08 20.21
CA TYR A 383 -12.15 13.18 19.20
C TYR A 383 -13.65 13.42 18.94
N THR A 384 -14.47 13.48 19.99
CA THR A 384 -15.91 13.72 19.83
C THR A 384 -16.20 15.10 19.24
N GLU A 385 -15.44 16.15 19.63
CA GLU A 385 -15.52 17.48 19.03
C GLU A 385 -15.21 17.43 17.52
N PHE A 386 -14.14 16.72 17.11
CA PHE A 386 -13.80 16.53 15.71
C PHE A 386 -14.93 15.84 14.94
N LEU A 387 -15.55 14.80 15.51
CA LEU A 387 -16.67 14.11 14.86
C LEU A 387 -17.89 15.03 14.69
N HIS A 388 -18.22 15.84 15.70
CA HIS A 388 -19.26 16.86 15.59
C HIS A 388 -18.93 17.91 14.52
N HIS A 389 -17.68 18.36 14.44
CA HIS A 389 -17.24 19.29 13.42
C HIS A 389 -17.41 18.67 12.02
N ALA A 390 -16.94 17.46 11.77
CA ALA A 390 -17.09 16.76 10.50
C ALA A 390 -18.58 16.61 10.10
N ALA A 391 -19.45 16.26 11.05
CA ALA A 391 -20.89 16.17 10.83
C ALA A 391 -21.57 17.53 10.55
N ASN A 392 -20.94 18.63 10.93
CA ASN A 392 -21.40 19.99 10.63
C ASN A 392 -20.93 20.48 9.24
N LEU A 393 -19.80 19.99 8.73
CA LEU A 393 -19.34 20.32 7.37
C LEU A 393 -20.33 19.82 6.31
N ASN A 394 -20.59 18.54 6.29
CA ASN A 394 -21.63 17.89 5.49
C ASN A 394 -21.84 16.45 5.97
N ARG A 395 -22.95 15.84 5.53
CA ARG A 395 -23.32 14.47 5.93
C ARG A 395 -22.27 13.40 5.57
N LEU A 396 -21.61 13.54 4.40
CA LEU A 396 -20.64 12.55 3.93
C LEU A 396 -19.34 12.65 4.73
N ALA A 397 -18.90 13.87 5.07
CA ALA A 397 -17.79 14.12 5.97
C ALA A 397 -18.04 13.51 7.36
N GLY A 398 -19.24 13.70 7.92
CA GLY A 398 -19.65 13.09 9.18
C GLY A 398 -19.63 11.55 9.14
N LEU A 399 -20.16 10.93 8.07
CA LEU A 399 -20.12 9.48 7.90
C LEU A 399 -18.70 8.95 7.75
N VAL A 400 -17.87 9.62 6.94
CA VAL A 400 -16.46 9.23 6.73
C VAL A 400 -15.68 9.30 8.04
N ALA A 401 -15.91 10.32 8.85
CA ALA A 401 -15.30 10.46 10.18
C ALA A 401 -15.66 9.31 11.15
N LEU A 402 -16.83 8.70 11.01
CA LEU A 402 -17.29 7.59 11.84
C LEU A 402 -16.80 6.20 11.38
N ILE A 403 -16.22 6.09 10.17
CA ILE A 403 -15.78 4.79 9.64
C ILE A 403 -14.61 4.20 10.44
N PRO A 404 -13.53 4.95 10.78
CA PRO A 404 -12.39 4.38 11.48
C PRO A 404 -12.78 3.64 12.75
N CYS A 405 -13.63 4.23 13.62
CA CYS A 405 -14.06 3.56 14.85
C CYS A 405 -14.81 2.24 14.57
N SER A 406 -15.55 2.15 13.49
CA SER A 406 -16.27 0.93 13.13
C SER A 406 -15.35 -0.14 12.53
N LEU A 407 -14.51 0.26 11.56
CA LEU A 407 -13.66 -0.61 10.77
C LEU A 407 -12.43 -1.10 11.54
N ILE A 408 -11.75 -0.21 12.28
CA ILE A 408 -10.53 -0.56 13.02
C ILE A 408 -10.84 -1.54 14.14
N TYR A 409 -11.89 -1.28 14.92
CA TYR A 409 -12.32 -2.20 15.98
C TYR A 409 -12.68 -3.59 15.46
N GLN A 410 -13.39 -3.67 14.32
CA GLN A 410 -13.64 -4.96 13.67
C GLN A 410 -12.34 -5.68 13.31
N LYS A 411 -11.42 -4.99 12.62
CA LYS A 411 -10.14 -5.59 12.19
C LYS A 411 -9.26 -6.01 13.36
N ILE A 412 -9.21 -5.22 14.43
CA ILE A 412 -8.48 -5.56 15.67
C ILE A 412 -9.14 -6.77 16.34
N GLY A 413 -10.46 -6.77 16.51
CA GLY A 413 -11.19 -7.89 17.09
C GLY A 413 -10.94 -9.21 16.34
N GLU A 414 -10.99 -9.18 15.00
CA GLU A 414 -10.70 -10.34 14.15
C GLU A 414 -9.23 -10.79 14.27
N SER A 415 -8.29 -9.85 14.29
CA SER A 415 -6.87 -10.15 14.47
C SER A 415 -6.60 -10.82 15.82
N LEU A 416 -7.12 -10.27 16.91
CA LEU A 416 -6.96 -10.82 18.25
C LEU A 416 -7.65 -12.20 18.41
N LYS A 417 -8.76 -12.44 17.72
CA LYS A 417 -9.46 -13.72 17.71
C LYS A 417 -8.66 -14.80 16.99
N SER A 418 -7.95 -14.47 15.92
CA SER A 418 -7.18 -15.44 15.11
C SER A 418 -5.89 -15.91 15.79
N MET A 419 -5.40 -15.18 16.79
CA MET A 419 -4.17 -15.53 17.50
C MET A 419 -4.42 -16.56 18.60
N SER A 420 -3.40 -17.41 18.92
CA SER A 420 -3.50 -18.44 19.95
C SER A 420 -3.91 -17.87 21.32
N LYS A 421 -4.84 -18.54 22.02
CA LYS A 421 -5.46 -18.05 23.26
C LYS A 421 -4.67 -18.47 24.48
N PRO A 422 -4.29 -17.56 25.40
CA PRO A 422 -3.95 -17.98 26.77
C PRO A 422 -5.20 -18.59 27.45
N THR A 423 -5.02 -19.66 28.18
CA THR A 423 -6.10 -20.33 28.94
C THR A 423 -6.64 -19.48 30.11
N THR A 424 -5.93 -18.42 30.48
CA THR A 424 -6.15 -17.60 31.69
C THR A 424 -6.69 -16.19 31.41
N ARG A 425 -7.11 -15.89 30.16
CA ARG A 425 -7.63 -14.56 29.82
C ARG A 425 -8.93 -14.26 30.58
N PRO A 426 -9.06 -13.03 31.24
CA PRO A 426 -10.30 -12.61 31.87
C PRO A 426 -11.50 -12.65 30.93
N GLU A 427 -12.68 -12.96 31.47
CA GLU A 427 -13.90 -13.10 30.66
C GLU A 427 -14.31 -11.81 29.96
N SER A 428 -14.17 -10.66 30.64
CA SER A 428 -14.43 -9.33 30.05
C SER A 428 -13.60 -9.05 28.78
N TYR A 429 -12.32 -9.50 28.74
CA TYR A 429 -11.48 -9.32 27.57
C TYR A 429 -11.86 -10.27 26.43
N LYS A 430 -12.28 -11.50 26.75
CA LYS A 430 -12.83 -12.45 25.75
C LYS A 430 -14.10 -11.87 25.12
N LEU A 431 -15.02 -11.38 25.94
CA LEU A 431 -16.28 -10.77 25.50
C LEU A 431 -16.03 -9.52 24.63
N TRP A 432 -14.99 -8.72 24.97
CA TRP A 432 -14.59 -7.58 24.15
C TRP A 432 -14.15 -8.04 22.75
N ILE A 433 -13.24 -9.00 22.68
CA ILE A 433 -12.76 -9.55 21.39
C ILE A 433 -13.92 -10.16 20.57
N GLU A 434 -14.82 -10.89 21.21
CA GLU A 434 -16.00 -11.49 20.57
C GLU A 434 -16.97 -10.42 20.05
N THR A 435 -17.16 -9.34 20.81
CA THR A 435 -18.02 -8.22 20.41
C THR A 435 -17.55 -7.59 19.12
N TYR A 436 -16.24 -7.40 18.97
CA TYR A 436 -15.67 -6.73 17.81
C TYR A 436 -15.32 -7.67 16.65
N SER A 437 -15.37 -8.98 16.83
CA SER A 437 -15.10 -10.02 15.81
C SER A 437 -16.32 -10.80 15.34
N ASN A 438 -17.55 -10.46 15.77
CA ASN A 438 -18.73 -11.19 15.39
C ASN A 438 -19.23 -10.87 13.97
N GLN A 439 -19.94 -11.83 13.37
CA GLN A 439 -20.45 -11.74 12.00
C GLN A 439 -21.41 -10.56 11.77
N GLY A 440 -22.33 -10.32 12.70
CA GLY A 440 -23.31 -9.25 12.56
C GLY A 440 -22.68 -7.84 12.58
N ARG A 441 -21.54 -7.67 13.27
CA ARG A 441 -20.75 -6.43 13.19
C ARG A 441 -20.09 -6.29 11.82
N ARG A 442 -19.50 -7.36 11.30
CA ARG A 442 -18.87 -7.39 9.97
C ARG A 442 -19.88 -6.93 8.91
N GLU A 443 -21.06 -7.51 8.88
CA GLU A 443 -22.13 -7.17 7.92
C GLU A 443 -22.52 -5.69 8.00
N ARG A 444 -22.68 -5.14 9.21
CA ARG A 444 -22.98 -3.71 9.38
C ARG A 444 -21.85 -2.80 8.90
N VAL A 445 -20.61 -3.17 9.15
CA VAL A 445 -19.45 -2.40 8.65
C VAL A 445 -19.40 -2.48 7.12
N GLU A 446 -19.53 -3.65 6.52
CA GLU A 446 -19.55 -3.82 5.06
C GLU A 446 -20.67 -3.00 4.39
N GLN A 447 -21.85 -2.95 5.00
CA GLN A 447 -22.96 -2.12 4.54
C GLN A 447 -22.61 -0.62 4.60
N LEU A 448 -22.04 -0.15 5.70
CA LEU A 448 -21.55 1.23 5.85
C LEU A 448 -20.54 1.58 4.76
N LEU A 449 -19.52 0.72 4.56
CA LEU A 449 -18.48 0.94 3.56
C LEU A 449 -19.05 0.96 2.14
N SER A 450 -19.98 0.08 1.83
CA SER A 450 -20.65 0.03 0.52
C SER A 450 -21.39 1.32 0.20
N VAL A 451 -22.19 1.80 1.14
CA VAL A 451 -23.00 3.01 0.97
C VAL A 451 -22.11 4.26 0.85
N VAL A 452 -21.05 4.38 1.64
CA VAL A 452 -20.12 5.50 1.55
C VAL A 452 -19.34 5.47 0.25
N ASN A 453 -18.83 4.31 -0.19
CA ASN A 453 -18.14 4.18 -1.48
C ASN A 453 -19.03 4.65 -2.66
N LYS A 454 -20.31 4.26 -2.65
CA LYS A 454 -21.29 4.70 -3.66
C LYS A 454 -21.51 6.22 -3.61
N ALA A 455 -21.61 6.81 -2.42
CA ALA A 455 -21.78 8.24 -2.26
C ALA A 455 -20.54 9.04 -2.69
N VAL A 456 -19.33 8.57 -2.37
CA VAL A 456 -18.09 9.25 -2.76
C VAL A 456 -17.79 9.13 -4.27
N SER A 457 -18.29 8.09 -4.94
CA SER A 457 -18.02 7.88 -6.38
C SER A 457 -18.52 9.00 -7.30
N ILE A 458 -19.40 9.87 -6.81
CA ILE A 458 -19.93 11.02 -7.53
C ILE A 458 -19.40 12.37 -7.03
N CYS A 459 -18.47 12.37 -6.08
CA CYS A 459 -17.85 13.58 -5.52
C CYS A 459 -16.74 14.12 -6.46
N LEU A 460 -16.49 15.42 -6.37
CA LEU A 460 -15.38 16.07 -7.05
C LEU A 460 -14.03 15.68 -6.41
N PRO A 461 -12.89 15.76 -7.13
CA PRO A 461 -11.57 15.40 -6.62
C PRO A 461 -11.19 16.09 -5.30
N ASP A 462 -11.47 17.39 -5.17
CA ASP A 462 -11.19 18.17 -3.96
C ASP A 462 -12.01 17.69 -2.75
N GLU A 463 -13.28 17.32 -2.99
CA GLU A 463 -14.13 16.74 -1.95
C GLU A 463 -13.59 15.38 -1.50
N VAL A 464 -13.13 14.54 -2.44
CA VAL A 464 -12.51 13.24 -2.14
C VAL A 464 -11.24 13.42 -1.31
N THR A 465 -10.43 14.43 -1.63
CA THR A 465 -9.22 14.76 -0.86
C THR A 465 -9.56 15.16 0.57
N LEU A 466 -10.51 16.07 0.76
CA LEU A 466 -11.00 16.45 2.10
C LEU A 466 -11.50 15.24 2.89
N LEU A 467 -12.26 14.33 2.26
CA LEU A 467 -12.77 13.13 2.90
C LEU A 467 -11.65 12.17 3.32
N LYS A 468 -10.56 12.07 2.55
CA LYS A 468 -9.37 11.28 2.95
C LYS A 468 -8.67 11.87 4.17
N ASP A 469 -8.52 13.18 4.24
CA ASP A 469 -7.93 13.86 5.39
C ASP A 469 -8.77 13.67 6.66
N ILE A 470 -10.10 13.73 6.53
CA ILE A 470 -11.03 13.43 7.61
C ILE A 470 -10.87 11.98 8.07
N PHE A 471 -10.79 11.02 7.15
CA PHE A 471 -10.58 9.61 7.46
C PHE A 471 -9.25 9.39 8.19
N LYS A 472 -8.17 10.01 7.70
CA LYS A 472 -6.84 9.94 8.30
C LYS A 472 -6.82 10.51 9.72
N LYS A 473 -7.40 11.69 9.92
CA LYS A 473 -7.46 12.34 11.23
C LYS A 473 -8.29 11.55 12.22
N SER A 474 -9.42 10.99 11.80
CA SER A 474 -10.21 10.09 12.64
C SER A 474 -9.45 8.81 13.01
N THR A 475 -8.67 8.25 12.07
CA THR A 475 -7.80 7.08 12.35
C THR A 475 -6.71 7.41 13.38
N GLN A 476 -6.15 8.62 13.34
CA GLN A 476 -5.19 9.07 14.36
C GLN A 476 -5.84 9.15 15.74
N PHE A 477 -7.07 9.67 15.83
CA PHE A 477 -7.81 9.68 17.09
C PHE A 477 -8.08 8.28 17.65
N GLU A 478 -8.24 7.26 16.80
CA GLU A 478 -8.35 5.87 17.26
C GLU A 478 -7.05 5.39 17.93
N TYR A 479 -5.90 5.73 17.34
CA TYR A 479 -4.60 5.45 17.96
C TYR A 479 -4.48 6.16 19.30
N ASP A 480 -4.77 7.46 19.34
CA ASP A 480 -4.63 8.30 20.53
C ASP A 480 -5.57 7.83 21.66
N PHE A 481 -6.78 7.36 21.32
CA PHE A 481 -7.77 6.87 22.26
C PHE A 481 -7.32 5.62 23.03
N TRP A 482 -6.75 4.65 22.36
CA TRP A 482 -6.16 3.48 23.02
C TRP A 482 -4.86 3.79 23.75
N HIS A 483 -4.08 4.73 23.23
CA HIS A 483 -2.85 5.18 23.88
C HIS A 483 -3.15 5.93 25.18
N ASP A 484 -4.18 6.76 25.21
CA ASP A 484 -4.65 7.50 26.40
C ASP A 484 -5.18 6.57 27.51
N ALA A 485 -5.71 5.42 27.11
CA ALA A 485 -6.21 4.41 28.04
C ALA A 485 -5.12 3.57 28.72
N TYR A 486 -3.86 3.73 28.34
CA TYR A 486 -2.73 3.01 28.89
C TYR A 486 -1.80 3.91 29.70
#